data_a92cf36430f2adf67db6394cabd74a23
#
_entry.id   a92cf36430f2adf67db6394cabd74a23
#
_cell.length_a   1.000
_cell.length_b   1.000
_cell.length_c   1.000
_cell.angle_alpha   90.00
_cell.angle_beta   90.00
_cell.angle_gamma   90.00
#
_symmetry.space_group_name_H-M   'P 1'
#
loop_
_entity.id
_entity.type
_entity.pdbx_description
1 polymer ?
#
loop_
_entity_poly.entity_id
_entity_poly.type
_entity_poly.pdbx_seq_one_letter_code
_entity_poly.pdbx_strand_id
1 'polypeptide(L)'
;MSDAETVVAKLVAKFPALTGRVTAQRATRVWVDVNRQAFAGVFHFLVKDLEFSNLCMITGLDEGADLGFIYHLARNGGLMANVKTRCPKGESMQTITPTFPGGGIYERELMDLFGARIAGLPEGRHYPLPDNWPKGEHPLLKDWKPREKGAQDA
;
A
#
# COMPACT_ATOMS: atom_id res chain seq x y z
N MET A 1 23.55 -17.40 -3.68
CA MET A 1 22.31 -16.82 -3.08
C MET A 1 22.12 -15.43 -3.67
N SER A 2 20.98 -15.19 -4.27
CA SER A 2 20.65 -13.87 -4.85
C SER A 2 20.40 -12.85 -3.74
N ASP A 3 20.44 -11.55 -4.09
CA ASP A 3 20.12 -10.46 -3.15
C ASP A 3 18.69 -10.60 -2.59
N ALA A 4 17.75 -11.04 -3.42
CA ALA A 4 16.38 -11.28 -2.99
C ALA A 4 16.29 -12.41 -1.95
N GLU A 5 17.02 -13.53 -2.16
CA GLU A 5 17.05 -14.63 -1.19
C GLU A 5 17.69 -14.21 0.14
N THR A 6 18.73 -13.38 0.08
CA THR A 6 19.35 -12.80 1.27
C THR A 6 18.35 -11.95 2.08
N VAL A 7 17.54 -11.12 1.41
CA VAL A 7 16.50 -10.31 2.05
C VAL A 7 15.41 -11.20 2.65
N VAL A 8 14.97 -12.25 1.93
CA VAL A 8 14.01 -13.23 2.45
C VAL A 8 14.54 -13.86 3.75
N ALA A 9 15.77 -14.34 3.75
CA ALA A 9 16.38 -14.95 4.94
C ALA A 9 16.43 -13.98 6.14
N LYS A 10 16.82 -12.72 5.91
CA LYS A 10 16.85 -11.69 6.97
C LYS A 10 15.46 -11.34 7.50
N LEU A 11 14.45 -11.27 6.63
CA LEU A 11 13.06 -11.00 7.02
C LEU A 11 12.50 -12.15 7.88
N VAL A 12 12.69 -13.39 7.47
CA VAL A 12 12.21 -14.56 8.23
C VAL A 12 12.95 -14.70 9.57
N ALA A 13 14.26 -14.44 9.59
CA ALA A 13 15.03 -14.46 10.84
C ALA A 13 14.54 -13.40 11.85
N LYS A 14 14.21 -12.18 11.38
CA LYS A 14 13.72 -11.10 12.22
C LYS A 14 12.25 -11.26 12.60
N PHE A 15 11.44 -11.79 11.69
CA PHE A 15 9.99 -11.96 11.83
C PHE A 15 9.59 -13.40 11.47
N PRO A 16 9.72 -14.38 12.37
CA PRO A 16 9.44 -15.79 12.08
C PRO A 16 8.00 -16.04 11.57
N ALA A 17 7.05 -15.18 11.93
CA ALA A 17 5.67 -15.24 11.45
C ALA A 17 5.53 -15.01 9.92
N LEU A 18 6.58 -14.52 9.26
CA LEU A 18 6.62 -14.37 7.81
C LEU A 18 7.06 -15.64 7.07
N THR A 19 7.38 -16.73 7.76
CA THR A 19 7.73 -18.01 7.12
C THR A 19 6.61 -18.45 6.19
N GLY A 20 6.95 -18.73 4.92
CA GLY A 20 5.99 -19.07 3.86
C GLY A 20 5.20 -17.88 3.29
N ARG A 21 5.38 -16.67 3.83
CA ARG A 21 4.72 -15.43 3.38
C ARG A 21 5.68 -14.45 2.70
N VAL A 22 6.96 -14.78 2.66
CA VAL A 22 8.01 -14.01 1.98
C VAL A 22 8.67 -14.91 0.95
N THR A 23 8.79 -14.41 -0.28
CA THR A 23 9.38 -15.18 -1.38
C THR A 23 10.29 -14.30 -2.25
N ALA A 24 11.38 -14.87 -2.74
CA ALA A 24 12.18 -14.29 -3.81
C ALA A 24 11.52 -14.68 -5.14
N GLN A 25 10.69 -13.79 -5.70
CA GLN A 25 10.02 -14.04 -6.98
C GLN A 25 11.00 -14.03 -8.16
N ARG A 26 12.07 -13.24 -8.05
CA ARG A 26 13.19 -13.13 -9.00
C ARG A 26 14.44 -12.75 -8.24
N ALA A 27 15.60 -12.83 -8.87
CA ALA A 27 16.89 -12.44 -8.26
C ALA A 27 16.89 -11.02 -7.66
N THR A 28 16.05 -10.12 -8.22
CA THR A 28 15.94 -8.72 -7.84
C THR A 28 14.52 -8.33 -7.34
N ARG A 29 13.70 -9.30 -6.94
CA ARG A 29 12.33 -9.01 -6.50
C ARG A 29 11.89 -9.91 -5.35
N VAL A 30 11.56 -9.27 -4.24
CA VAL A 30 10.99 -9.90 -3.04
C VAL A 30 9.50 -9.59 -2.97
N TRP A 31 8.70 -10.60 -2.62
CA TRP A 31 7.30 -10.44 -2.25
C TRP A 31 7.14 -10.72 -0.76
N VAL A 32 6.43 -9.82 -0.07
CA VAL A 32 6.14 -9.91 1.37
C VAL A 32 4.64 -9.79 1.56
N ASP A 33 4.01 -10.82 2.11
CA ASP A 33 2.60 -10.75 2.55
C ASP A 33 2.59 -10.66 4.09
N VAL A 34 2.17 -9.52 4.62
CA VAL A 34 2.21 -9.23 6.06
C VAL A 34 0.84 -8.79 6.56
N ASN A 35 0.46 -9.24 7.76
CA ASN A 35 -0.75 -8.77 8.40
C ASN A 35 -0.61 -7.30 8.84
N ARG A 36 -1.74 -6.61 9.03
CA ARG A 36 -1.77 -5.19 9.38
C ARG A 36 -1.01 -4.87 10.67
N GLN A 37 -1.10 -5.75 11.68
CA GLN A 37 -0.48 -5.54 13.00
C GLN A 37 1.05 -5.55 12.91
N ALA A 38 1.62 -6.41 12.07
CA ALA A 38 3.06 -6.53 11.90
C ALA A 38 3.61 -5.58 10.81
N PHE A 39 2.75 -4.96 10.00
CA PHE A 39 3.14 -4.14 8.84
C PHE A 39 4.15 -3.06 9.21
N ALA A 40 3.89 -2.26 10.25
CA ALA A 40 4.75 -1.15 10.62
C ALA A 40 6.18 -1.61 10.97
N GLY A 41 6.31 -2.72 11.73
CA GLY A 41 7.61 -3.29 12.09
C GLY A 41 8.38 -3.83 10.89
N VAL A 42 7.70 -4.56 10.01
CA VAL A 42 8.29 -5.12 8.77
C VAL A 42 8.69 -4.00 7.82
N PHE A 43 7.82 -3.01 7.63
CA PHE A 43 8.08 -1.85 6.79
C PHE A 43 9.29 -1.05 7.28
N HIS A 44 9.35 -0.77 8.59
CA HIS A 44 10.48 -0.09 9.20
C HIS A 44 11.80 -0.86 9.01
N PHE A 45 11.79 -2.17 9.24
CA PHE A 45 12.97 -3.02 9.05
C PHE A 45 13.46 -3.02 7.59
N LEU A 46 12.54 -3.09 6.62
CA LEU A 46 12.90 -2.98 5.20
C LEU A 46 13.58 -1.64 4.90
N VAL A 47 13.01 -0.54 5.40
CA VAL A 47 13.51 0.80 5.09
C VAL A 47 14.82 1.10 5.80
N LYS A 48 14.91 0.83 7.11
CA LYS A 48 16.04 1.26 7.96
C LYS A 48 17.19 0.27 7.99
N ASP A 49 16.87 -1.03 8.08
CA ASP A 49 17.89 -2.07 8.26
C ASP A 49 18.30 -2.72 6.93
N LEU A 50 17.37 -2.80 5.96
CA LEU A 50 17.62 -3.38 4.64
C LEU A 50 17.73 -2.32 3.52
N GLU A 51 17.72 -1.03 3.87
CA GLU A 51 18.01 0.11 3.00
C GLU A 51 17.09 0.29 1.78
N PHE A 52 15.83 -0.15 1.88
CA PHE A 52 14.82 0.14 0.85
C PHE A 52 14.37 1.61 0.95
N SER A 53 15.19 2.51 0.47
CA SER A 53 15.08 3.96 0.66
C SER A 53 14.15 4.66 -0.33
N ASN A 54 13.64 3.97 -1.34
CA ASN A 54 12.75 4.53 -2.35
C ASN A 54 11.37 3.91 -2.27
N LEU A 55 10.33 4.73 -2.10
CA LEU A 55 8.95 4.35 -2.36
C LEU A 55 8.63 4.65 -3.83
N CYS A 56 8.36 3.61 -4.62
CA CYS A 56 8.04 3.75 -6.03
C CYS A 56 6.56 4.11 -6.24
N MET A 57 5.66 3.42 -5.53
CA MET A 57 4.22 3.65 -5.55
C MET A 57 3.52 2.83 -4.47
N ILE A 58 2.22 3.06 -4.29
CA ILE A 58 1.33 2.20 -3.51
C ILE A 58 0.17 1.76 -4.41
N THR A 59 -0.03 0.45 -4.56
CA THR A 59 -1.17 -0.10 -5.31
C THR A 59 -2.30 -0.44 -4.36
N GLY A 60 -3.51 0.04 -4.67
CA GLY A 60 -4.74 -0.35 -3.98
C GLY A 60 -5.45 -1.51 -4.68
N LEU A 61 -6.13 -2.33 -3.90
CA LEU A 61 -6.94 -3.47 -4.37
C LEU A 61 -8.25 -3.52 -3.58
N ASP A 62 -9.36 -3.78 -4.26
CA ASP A 62 -10.60 -4.19 -3.60
C ASP A 62 -10.63 -5.73 -3.53
N GLU A 63 -10.46 -6.28 -2.33
CA GLU A 63 -10.48 -7.72 -2.06
C GLU A 63 -11.79 -8.18 -1.39
N GLY A 64 -12.87 -7.46 -1.60
CA GLY A 64 -14.19 -7.78 -1.05
C GLY A 64 -14.40 -7.12 0.32
N ALA A 65 -14.27 -7.86 1.41
CA ALA A 65 -14.40 -7.33 2.77
C ALA A 65 -13.22 -6.41 3.14
N ASP A 66 -12.06 -6.64 2.54
CA ASP A 66 -10.84 -5.90 2.80
C ASP A 66 -10.44 -5.03 1.61
N LEU A 67 -9.65 -3.99 1.90
CA LEU A 67 -8.79 -3.31 0.95
C LEU A 67 -7.38 -3.87 1.06
N GLY A 68 -6.78 -4.21 -0.07
CA GLY A 68 -5.38 -4.60 -0.16
C GLY A 68 -4.51 -3.40 -0.51
N PHE A 69 -3.32 -3.33 0.06
CA PHE A 69 -2.31 -2.31 -0.23
C PHE A 69 -0.99 -2.99 -0.53
N ILE A 70 -0.36 -2.62 -1.65
CA ILE A 70 0.98 -3.10 -2.00
C ILE A 70 1.91 -1.89 -2.06
N TYR A 71 2.86 -1.84 -1.14
CA TYR A 71 3.90 -0.83 -1.10
C TYR A 71 5.10 -1.34 -1.91
N HIS A 72 5.42 -0.63 -2.98
CA HIS A 72 6.54 -0.97 -3.87
C HIS A 72 7.77 -0.18 -3.45
N LEU A 73 8.68 -0.86 -2.78
CA LEU A 73 9.92 -0.28 -2.28
C LEU A 73 11.10 -0.72 -3.17
N ALA A 74 12.08 0.17 -3.32
CA ALA A 74 13.32 -0.15 -4.02
C ALA A 74 14.54 0.32 -3.22
N ARG A 75 15.65 -0.35 -3.44
CA ARG A 75 16.97 0.07 -2.95
C ARG A 75 17.98 0.16 -4.10
N ASN A 76 19.13 0.77 -3.84
CA ASN A 76 20.23 0.81 -4.79
C ASN A 76 20.59 -0.59 -5.31
N GLY A 77 20.96 -0.69 -6.58
CA GLY A 77 21.19 -1.97 -7.25
C GLY A 77 19.95 -2.60 -7.88
N GLY A 78 18.77 -1.93 -7.82
CA GLY A 78 17.57 -2.37 -8.54
C GLY A 78 16.79 -3.48 -7.85
N LEU A 79 17.08 -3.80 -6.59
CA LEU A 79 16.29 -4.74 -5.81
C LEU A 79 14.98 -4.09 -5.35
N MET A 80 13.86 -4.77 -5.60
CA MET A 80 12.53 -4.34 -5.21
C MET A 80 11.92 -5.25 -4.15
N ALA A 81 11.21 -4.64 -3.18
CA ALA A 81 10.34 -5.34 -2.23
C ALA A 81 8.90 -4.86 -2.42
N ASN A 82 8.01 -5.79 -2.74
CA ASN A 82 6.57 -5.56 -2.81
C ASN A 82 5.95 -6.04 -1.50
N VAL A 83 5.50 -5.11 -0.67
CA VAL A 83 4.95 -5.41 0.66
C VAL A 83 3.44 -5.30 0.60
N LYS A 84 2.76 -6.43 0.63
CA LYS A 84 1.31 -6.50 0.65
C LYS A 84 0.78 -6.60 2.08
N THR A 85 -0.21 -5.77 2.37
CA THR A 85 -1.03 -5.87 3.59
C THR A 85 -2.50 -5.66 3.27
N ARG A 86 -3.39 -5.95 4.23
CA ARG A 86 -4.83 -5.80 4.09
C ARG A 86 -5.39 -5.06 5.29
N CYS A 87 -6.46 -4.30 5.05
CA CYS A 87 -7.22 -3.60 6.07
C CYS A 87 -8.71 -3.78 5.80
N PRO A 88 -9.51 -4.21 6.79
CA PRO A 88 -10.95 -4.26 6.63
C PRO A 88 -11.52 -2.91 6.18
N LYS A 89 -12.49 -2.93 5.26
CA LYS A 89 -13.17 -1.71 4.82
C LYS A 89 -13.77 -1.00 6.04
N GLY A 90 -13.55 0.32 6.12
CA GLY A 90 -13.99 1.13 7.26
C GLY A 90 -12.98 1.24 8.41
N GLU A 91 -11.95 0.41 8.46
CA GLU A 91 -10.83 0.58 9.38
C GLU A 91 -9.70 1.42 8.78
N SER A 92 -8.73 1.84 9.59
CA SER A 92 -7.66 2.74 9.17
C SER A 92 -6.32 2.05 9.08
N MET A 93 -5.52 2.45 8.08
CA MET A 93 -4.08 2.23 8.03
C MET A 93 -3.35 3.48 8.54
N GLN A 94 -2.19 3.29 9.14
CA GLN A 94 -1.32 4.41 9.51
C GLN A 94 -0.61 4.96 8.27
N THR A 95 -0.49 6.28 8.18
CA THR A 95 0.27 6.93 7.11
C THR A 95 1.73 6.54 7.14
N ILE A 96 2.34 6.45 5.96
CA ILE A 96 3.79 6.25 5.82
C ILE A 96 4.54 7.56 5.57
N THR A 97 3.85 8.70 5.58
CA THR A 97 4.43 10.01 5.31
C THR A 97 5.55 10.44 6.28
N PRO A 98 5.60 9.99 7.55
CA PRO A 98 6.77 10.25 8.40
C PRO A 98 8.06 9.61 7.85
N THR A 99 7.96 8.54 7.09
CA THR A 99 9.10 7.85 6.47
C THR A 99 9.31 8.32 5.03
N PHE A 100 8.22 8.44 4.27
CA PHE A 100 8.21 8.87 2.88
C PHE A 100 7.21 10.03 2.70
N PRO A 101 7.62 11.29 2.87
CA PRO A 101 6.70 12.44 2.74
C PRO A 101 5.98 12.48 1.39
N GLY A 102 6.64 12.10 0.30
CA GLY A 102 6.04 12.00 -1.03
C GLY A 102 4.98 10.89 -1.17
N GLY A 103 4.90 9.97 -0.22
CA GLY A 103 3.90 8.90 -0.20
C GLY A 103 2.47 9.39 0.01
N GLY A 104 2.29 10.59 0.55
CA GLY A 104 0.98 11.17 0.79
C GLY A 104 0.10 11.30 -0.46
N ILE A 105 0.71 11.47 -1.63
CA ILE A 105 -0.05 11.52 -2.89
C ILE A 105 -0.69 10.17 -3.22
N TYR A 106 0.04 9.07 -3.04
CA TYR A 106 -0.48 7.71 -3.24
C TYR A 106 -1.54 7.37 -2.19
N GLU A 107 -1.35 7.79 -0.94
CA GLU A 107 -2.34 7.57 0.12
C GLU A 107 -3.64 8.32 -0.16
N ARG A 108 -3.59 9.56 -0.69
CA ARG A 108 -4.78 10.30 -1.13
C ARG A 108 -5.48 9.63 -2.31
N GLU A 109 -4.72 9.08 -3.24
CA GLU A 109 -5.25 8.29 -4.34
C GLU A 109 -6.04 7.07 -3.81
N LEU A 110 -5.52 6.36 -2.81
CA LEU A 110 -6.21 5.25 -2.17
C LEU A 110 -7.51 5.70 -1.48
N MET A 111 -7.50 6.87 -0.84
CA MET A 111 -8.68 7.44 -0.21
C MET A 111 -9.76 7.79 -1.23
N ASP A 112 -9.38 8.44 -2.32
CA ASP A 112 -10.33 8.85 -3.37
C ASP A 112 -10.88 7.64 -4.15
N LEU A 113 -10.00 6.76 -4.60
CA LEU A 113 -10.40 5.70 -5.53
C LEU A 113 -10.99 4.46 -4.85
N PHE A 114 -10.59 4.17 -3.61
CA PHE A 114 -11.00 2.96 -2.87
C PHE A 114 -11.73 3.25 -1.54
N GLY A 115 -11.82 4.51 -1.12
CA GLY A 115 -12.40 4.85 0.19
C GLY A 115 -11.54 4.41 1.37
N ALA A 116 -10.23 4.26 1.16
CA ALA A 116 -9.31 3.93 2.24
C ALA A 116 -9.29 5.02 3.33
N ARG A 117 -9.12 4.61 4.57
CA ARG A 117 -8.91 5.54 5.69
C ARG A 117 -7.45 5.49 6.12
N ILE A 118 -6.78 6.64 6.05
CA ILE A 118 -5.37 6.77 6.39
C ILE A 118 -5.24 7.69 7.60
N ALA A 119 -4.90 7.11 8.74
CA ALA A 119 -4.72 7.84 9.98
C ALA A 119 -3.37 8.58 10.00
N GLY A 120 -3.39 9.84 10.41
CA GLY A 120 -2.18 10.66 10.52
C GLY A 120 -1.68 11.26 9.20
N LEU A 121 -2.37 11.04 8.09
CA LEU A 121 -2.06 11.72 6.83
C LEU A 121 -2.34 13.22 6.99
N PRO A 122 -1.39 14.12 6.68
CA PRO A 122 -1.63 15.56 6.70
C PRO A 122 -2.80 15.95 5.79
N GLU A 123 -3.57 16.96 6.21
CA GLU A 123 -4.66 17.51 5.40
C GLU A 123 -4.15 17.97 4.03
N GLY A 124 -5.00 17.83 3.01
CA GLY A 124 -4.68 18.19 1.65
C GLY A 124 -5.88 18.02 0.73
N ARG A 125 -5.69 18.44 -0.53
CA ARG A 125 -6.72 18.33 -1.57
C ARG A 125 -6.96 16.87 -1.96
N HIS A 126 -8.14 16.61 -2.54
CA HIS A 126 -8.43 15.35 -3.22
C HIS A 126 -7.41 15.07 -4.33
N TYR A 127 -7.13 13.80 -4.56
CA TYR A 127 -6.26 13.33 -5.63
C TYR A 127 -6.56 11.85 -5.92
N PRO A 128 -6.82 11.45 -7.16
CA PRO A 128 -6.86 12.24 -8.41
C PRO A 128 -8.25 12.77 -8.79
N LEU A 129 -9.27 12.51 -7.97
CA LEU A 129 -10.64 12.88 -8.31
C LEU A 129 -10.85 14.41 -8.26
N PRO A 130 -11.70 14.98 -9.14
CA PRO A 130 -11.99 16.41 -9.15
C PRO A 130 -12.80 16.83 -7.91
N ASP A 131 -12.72 18.12 -7.57
CA ASP A 131 -13.37 18.67 -6.37
C ASP A 131 -14.91 18.51 -6.37
N ASN A 132 -15.52 18.39 -7.54
CA ASN A 132 -16.97 18.17 -7.72
C ASN A 132 -17.35 16.68 -7.78
N TRP A 133 -16.42 15.75 -7.53
CA TRP A 133 -16.76 14.33 -7.46
C TRP A 133 -17.72 14.07 -6.30
N PRO A 134 -18.75 13.21 -6.51
CA PRO A 134 -19.72 12.93 -5.46
C PRO A 134 -19.05 12.33 -4.21
N LYS A 135 -19.38 12.92 -3.05
CA LYS A 135 -18.83 12.44 -1.78
C LYS A 135 -19.23 10.99 -1.49
N GLY A 136 -18.26 10.18 -1.03
CA GLY A 136 -18.49 8.78 -0.68
C GLY A 136 -18.56 7.83 -1.87
N GLU A 137 -18.34 8.31 -3.09
CA GLU A 137 -18.22 7.47 -4.27
C GLU A 137 -16.74 7.19 -4.60
N HIS A 138 -16.40 5.89 -4.69
CA HIS A 138 -15.04 5.41 -4.90
C HIS A 138 -14.99 4.52 -6.14
N PRO A 139 -14.51 5.05 -7.29
CA PRO A 139 -14.72 4.43 -8.60
C PRO A 139 -13.96 3.13 -8.85
N LEU A 140 -12.99 2.77 -8.01
CA LEU A 140 -12.26 1.52 -8.13
C LEU A 140 -12.75 0.42 -7.18
N LEU A 141 -13.82 0.68 -6.40
CA LEU A 141 -14.52 -0.40 -5.71
C LEU A 141 -15.29 -1.26 -6.73
N LYS A 142 -15.26 -2.58 -6.53
CA LYS A 142 -15.89 -3.54 -7.46
C LYS A 142 -17.40 -3.41 -7.58
N ASP A 143 -18.05 -2.91 -6.56
CA ASP A 143 -19.51 -2.70 -6.50
C ASP A 143 -19.93 -1.28 -6.92
N TRP A 144 -18.98 -0.37 -7.17
CA TRP A 144 -19.29 0.97 -7.66
C TRP A 144 -19.83 0.92 -9.09
N LYS A 145 -20.86 1.72 -9.36
CA LYS A 145 -21.44 1.90 -10.70
C LYS A 145 -21.53 3.39 -11.02
N PRO A 146 -21.20 3.79 -12.25
CA PRO A 146 -21.39 5.18 -12.67
C PRO A 146 -22.88 5.55 -12.60
N ARG A 147 -23.16 6.80 -12.23
CA ARG A 147 -24.54 7.35 -12.30
C ARG A 147 -24.99 7.37 -13.76
N GLU A 148 -26.25 6.99 -14.00
CA GLU A 148 -26.84 7.13 -15.32
C GLU A 148 -26.89 8.62 -15.71
N LYS A 149 -26.48 8.93 -16.95
CA LYS A 149 -26.59 10.28 -17.51
C LYS A 149 -28.09 10.64 -17.60
N GLY A 150 -28.56 11.53 -16.75
CA GLY A 150 -29.95 12.01 -16.75
C GLY A 150 -30.54 12.34 -15.38
N ALA A 151 -29.84 12.00 -14.27
CA ALA A 151 -30.36 12.27 -12.94
C ALA A 151 -29.89 13.60 -12.31
N GLN A 152 -29.36 14.53 -13.10
CA GLN A 152 -28.77 15.77 -12.61
C GLN A 152 -29.35 17.06 -13.14
N ASP A 153 -30.50 17.05 -13.79
CA ASP A 153 -31.21 18.28 -14.16
C ASP A 153 -32.70 18.15 -13.86
N ALA A 154 -33.04 18.08 -12.60
CA ALA A 154 -34.39 18.31 -12.12
C ALA A 154 -34.35 19.00 -10.74
#